data_06d76cc0fb21c460c0553f0cf038eab6
#
_entry.id   06d76cc0fb21c460c0553f0cf038eab6
#
_cell.length_a   1.000
_cell.length_b   1.000
_cell.length_c   1.000
_cell.angle_alpha   90.00
_cell.angle_beta   90.00
_cell.angle_gamma   90.00
#
_symmetry.space_group_name_H-M   'P 1'
#
loop_
_entity.id
_entity.type
_entity.pdbx_description
1 polymer ?
#
loop_
_entity_poly.entity_id
_entity_poly.type
_entity_poly.pdbx_seq_one_letter_code
_entity_poly.pdbx_strand_id
1 'polypeptide(L)'
;ACTALLTGHFPYLVEPEVPSGKRAGFSLATSHRGDAFAKAGVITDAGDDPDVTHGALVERTVRTGKPGTGITFKPGSGAGTVTRPGLPLAVGEPAINPVPRKMIEKAIHEVAGENADFEVEISVENGEKIAEKTLNGRLGILGGISILDTTGIVIPFSCSSWIHS
;
A
#
# COMPACT_ATOMS: atom_id res chain seq x y z
N ALA A 1 -3.75 3.86 -10.47
CA ALA A 1 -4.41 2.66 -10.97
C ALA A 1 -5.91 2.88 -11.17
N CYS A 2 -6.67 3.27 -10.14
CA CYS A 2 -8.13 3.48 -10.25
C CYS A 2 -8.48 4.46 -11.36
N THR A 3 -7.87 5.64 -11.41
CA THR A 3 -8.04 6.62 -12.50
C THR A 3 -7.82 5.99 -13.88
N ALA A 4 -6.74 5.21 -14.04
CA ALA A 4 -6.42 4.57 -15.31
C ALA A 4 -7.43 3.49 -15.70
N LEU A 5 -7.98 2.76 -14.73
CA LEU A 5 -9.03 1.78 -14.99
C LEU A 5 -10.31 2.44 -15.52
N LEU A 6 -10.68 3.60 -14.97
CA LEU A 6 -11.89 4.33 -15.33
C LEU A 6 -11.73 5.17 -16.60
N THR A 7 -10.62 5.89 -16.75
CA THR A 7 -10.41 6.87 -17.81
C THR A 7 -9.53 6.40 -18.96
N GLY A 8 -8.85 5.27 -18.78
CA GLY A 8 -7.88 4.74 -19.73
C GLY A 8 -6.48 5.33 -19.65
N HIS A 9 -6.23 6.32 -18.79
CA HIS A 9 -4.96 7.03 -18.71
C HIS A 9 -4.43 7.10 -17.27
N PHE A 10 -3.12 6.91 -17.12
CA PHE A 10 -2.44 7.11 -15.84
C PHE A 10 -2.17 8.61 -15.64
N PRO A 11 -2.42 9.15 -14.44
CA PRO A 11 -1.95 10.49 -14.10
C PRO A 11 -0.41 10.50 -14.03
N TYR A 12 0.19 11.61 -14.42
CA TYR A 12 1.65 11.78 -14.32
C TYR A 12 2.12 11.84 -12.86
N LEU A 13 1.35 12.51 -12.01
CA LEU A 13 1.60 12.66 -10.59
C LEU A 13 0.37 12.18 -9.81
N VAL A 14 0.59 11.52 -8.69
CA VAL A 14 -0.46 11.09 -7.76
C VAL A 14 -0.26 11.83 -6.45
N GLU A 15 -1.29 12.51 -5.98
CA GLU A 15 -1.25 13.32 -4.76
C GLU A 15 -2.33 12.87 -3.76
N PRO A 16 -2.20 11.69 -3.15
CA PRO A 16 -3.14 11.25 -2.13
C PRO A 16 -3.03 12.13 -0.88
N GLU A 17 -4.15 12.31 -0.22
CA GLU A 17 -4.18 12.94 1.09
C GLU A 17 -3.68 11.95 2.16
N VAL A 18 -2.71 12.39 2.95
CA VAL A 18 -2.20 11.65 4.12
C VAL A 18 -2.99 12.01 5.38
N PRO A 19 -2.92 11.21 6.47
CA PRO A 19 -3.71 11.44 7.70
C PRO A 19 -3.57 12.84 8.32
N SER A 20 -2.47 13.54 8.05
CA SER A 20 -2.28 14.93 8.49
C SER A 20 -3.11 15.96 7.70
N GLY A 21 -3.89 15.54 6.70
CA GLY A 21 -4.63 16.41 5.80
C GLY A 21 -3.79 17.05 4.69
N LYS A 22 -2.49 16.76 4.63
CA LYS A 22 -1.62 17.21 3.55
C LYS A 22 -1.71 16.27 2.35
N ARG A 23 -1.40 16.77 1.16
CA ARG A 23 -1.21 15.94 -0.03
C ARG A 23 0.28 15.71 -0.26
N ALA A 24 0.64 14.47 -0.52
CA ALA A 24 2.01 14.07 -0.83
C ALA A 24 2.07 13.63 -2.30
N GLY A 25 2.95 14.25 -3.08
CA GLY A 25 3.12 13.95 -4.49
C GLY A 25 4.05 12.77 -4.72
N PHE A 26 3.63 11.81 -5.54
CA PHE A 26 4.43 10.64 -5.92
C PHE A 26 4.45 10.48 -7.43
N SER A 27 5.66 10.28 -7.98
CA SER A 27 5.82 9.85 -9.36
C SER A 27 5.60 8.34 -9.47
N LEU A 28 4.93 7.91 -10.54
CA LEU A 28 4.76 6.48 -10.79
C LEU A 28 6.06 5.88 -11.32
N ALA A 29 6.54 4.83 -10.66
CA ALA A 29 7.69 4.04 -11.11
C ALA A 29 7.27 3.03 -12.18
N THR A 30 6.08 2.44 -12.03
CA THR A 30 5.49 1.51 -12.99
C THR A 30 4.04 1.86 -13.25
N SER A 31 3.58 1.58 -14.48
CA SER A 31 2.18 1.74 -14.86
C SER A 31 1.84 0.71 -15.95
N HIS A 32 0.80 -0.06 -15.73
CA HIS A 32 0.31 -1.04 -16.69
C HIS A 32 -1.22 -1.13 -16.63
N ARG A 33 -1.84 -1.22 -17.79
CA ARG A 33 -3.29 -1.39 -17.94
C ARG A 33 -3.59 -2.61 -18.80
N GLY A 34 -4.43 -3.50 -18.27
CA GLY A 34 -5.08 -4.58 -19.02
C GLY A 34 -6.56 -4.28 -19.26
N ASP A 35 -7.27 -5.22 -19.83
CA ASP A 35 -8.70 -5.05 -20.16
C ASP A 35 -9.58 -4.92 -18.91
N ALA A 36 -9.24 -5.65 -17.84
CA ALA A 36 -10.03 -5.72 -16.61
C ALA A 36 -9.30 -5.21 -15.36
N PHE A 37 -8.11 -4.64 -15.51
CA PHE A 37 -7.33 -4.13 -14.40
C PHE A 37 -6.43 -2.96 -14.80
N ALA A 38 -6.03 -2.19 -13.79
CA ALA A 38 -4.92 -1.25 -13.91
C ALA A 38 -3.98 -1.42 -12.73
N LYS A 39 -2.67 -1.38 -13.00
CA LYS A 39 -1.59 -1.56 -12.05
C LYS A 39 -0.70 -0.33 -12.06
N ALA A 40 -0.31 0.16 -10.90
CA ALA A 40 0.63 1.26 -10.77
C ALA A 40 1.50 1.04 -9.55
N GLY A 41 2.76 1.41 -9.64
CA GLY A 41 3.75 1.24 -8.58
C GLY A 41 4.51 2.51 -8.26
N VAL A 42 4.93 2.60 -7.01
CA VAL A 42 5.81 3.65 -6.49
C VAL A 42 6.99 3.01 -5.77
N ILE A 43 8.13 3.68 -5.79
CA ILE A 43 9.30 3.29 -4.99
C ILE A 43 9.15 3.91 -3.61
N THR A 44 9.38 3.11 -2.57
CA THR A 44 9.42 3.60 -1.19
C THR A 44 10.69 4.40 -0.95
N ASP A 45 10.55 5.51 -0.26
CA ASP A 45 11.66 6.36 0.16
C ASP A 45 11.61 6.53 1.68
N ALA A 46 12.62 6.03 2.36
CA ALA A 46 12.77 6.15 3.81
C ALA A 46 13.64 7.37 4.20
N GLY A 47 14.01 8.20 3.24
CA GLY A 47 14.94 9.31 3.48
C GLY A 47 16.29 8.79 3.97
N ASP A 48 16.81 9.40 5.03
CA ASP A 48 18.08 9.01 5.64
C ASP A 48 17.95 7.88 6.67
N ASP A 49 16.74 7.33 6.87
CA ASP A 49 16.54 6.21 7.80
C ASP A 49 16.97 4.89 7.16
N PRO A 50 17.77 4.05 7.85
CA PRO A 50 18.19 2.74 7.37
C PRO A 50 17.04 1.70 7.43
N ASP A 51 15.92 2.00 6.79
CA ASP A 51 14.77 1.11 6.70
C ASP A 51 14.99 0.04 5.63
N VAL A 52 14.68 -1.22 5.97
CA VAL A 52 14.85 -2.36 5.05
C VAL A 52 13.91 -2.31 3.85
N THR A 53 12.88 -1.47 3.90
CA THR A 53 11.92 -1.27 2.80
C THR A 53 12.31 -0.13 1.87
N HIS A 54 13.39 0.61 2.17
CA HIS A 54 13.88 1.67 1.29
C HIS A 54 14.18 1.13 -0.11
N GLY A 55 13.69 1.81 -1.13
CA GLY A 55 13.85 1.42 -2.52
C GLY A 55 12.97 0.26 -2.99
N ALA A 56 12.09 -0.28 -2.14
CA ALA A 56 11.17 -1.33 -2.54
C ALA A 56 10.08 -0.80 -3.47
N LEU A 57 9.79 -1.53 -4.55
CA LEU A 57 8.66 -1.22 -5.43
C LEU A 57 7.38 -1.77 -4.81
N VAL A 58 6.46 -0.86 -4.49
CA VAL A 58 5.11 -1.19 -4.02
C VAL A 58 4.13 -0.93 -5.16
N GLU A 59 3.45 -1.97 -5.58
CA GLU A 59 2.47 -1.91 -6.67
C GLU A 59 1.05 -2.14 -6.15
N ARG A 60 0.09 -1.44 -6.76
CA ARG A 60 -1.34 -1.64 -6.54
C ARG A 60 -2.00 -2.01 -7.84
N THR A 61 -2.65 -3.17 -7.85
CA THR A 61 -3.52 -3.60 -8.93
C THR A 61 -4.96 -3.36 -8.50
N VAL A 62 -5.72 -2.66 -9.32
CA VAL A 62 -7.14 -2.38 -9.09
C VAL A 62 -7.95 -3.07 -10.17
N ARG A 63 -8.98 -3.79 -9.75
CA ARG A 63 -9.96 -4.46 -10.61
C ARG A 63 -11.36 -4.02 -10.22
N THR A 64 -12.30 -4.08 -11.14
CA THR A 64 -13.72 -3.89 -10.81
C THR A 64 -14.15 -5.01 -9.85
N GLY A 65 -14.74 -4.61 -8.73
CA GLY A 65 -15.29 -5.52 -7.72
C GLY A 65 -16.68 -6.02 -8.09
N LYS A 66 -17.20 -6.90 -7.24
CA LYS A 66 -18.61 -7.33 -7.37
C LYS A 66 -19.51 -6.20 -6.88
N PRO A 67 -20.66 -5.96 -7.53
CA PRO A 67 -21.61 -4.94 -7.11
C PRO A 67 -22.00 -5.06 -5.63
N GLY A 68 -21.92 -3.95 -4.90
CA GLY A 68 -22.29 -3.86 -3.50
C GLY A 68 -21.25 -4.39 -2.50
N THR A 69 -20.02 -4.71 -2.95
CA THR A 69 -18.95 -5.16 -2.04
C THR A 69 -18.10 -4.02 -1.49
N GLY A 70 -18.23 -2.83 -2.06
CA GLY A 70 -17.34 -1.71 -1.75
C GLY A 70 -15.89 -1.99 -2.15
N ILE A 71 -14.95 -1.44 -1.40
CA ILE A 71 -13.54 -1.63 -1.65
C ILE A 71 -13.01 -2.79 -0.82
N THR A 72 -12.47 -3.80 -1.49
CA THR A 72 -11.91 -5.00 -0.88
C THR A 72 -10.41 -5.07 -1.10
N PHE A 73 -9.68 -5.67 -0.16
CA PHE A 73 -8.22 -5.77 -0.21
C PHE A 73 -7.76 -7.21 -0.31
N LYS A 74 -6.73 -7.44 -1.13
CA LYS A 74 -6.07 -8.74 -1.27
C LYS A 74 -4.55 -8.61 -1.14
N PRO A 75 -3.88 -9.60 -0.56
CA PRO A 75 -2.43 -9.68 -0.60
C PRO A 75 -2.00 -10.14 -1.99
N GLY A 76 -1.11 -9.39 -2.61
CA GLY A 76 -0.36 -9.80 -3.79
C GLY A 76 1.01 -10.37 -3.41
N SER A 77 1.86 -10.63 -4.41
CA SER A 77 3.22 -11.13 -4.19
C SER A 77 4.01 -10.21 -3.27
N GLY A 78 4.66 -10.77 -2.26
CA GLY A 78 5.48 -10.03 -1.28
C GLY A 78 4.71 -9.18 -0.27
N ALA A 79 3.37 -9.13 -0.32
CA ALA A 79 2.55 -8.58 0.75
C ALA A 79 2.16 -9.68 1.74
N GLY A 80 2.33 -9.41 3.03
CA GLY A 80 2.09 -10.40 4.08
C GLY A 80 0.60 -10.63 4.34
N THR A 81 0.30 -11.83 4.85
CA THR A 81 -1.02 -12.23 5.32
C THR A 81 -0.97 -12.53 6.81
N VAL A 82 -1.99 -12.11 7.54
CA VAL A 82 -2.13 -12.38 8.98
C VAL A 82 -2.50 -13.85 9.18
N THR A 83 -1.68 -14.58 9.96
CA THR A 83 -1.89 -16.01 10.23
C THR A 83 -2.21 -16.33 11.68
N ARG A 84 -2.09 -15.33 12.58
CA ARG A 84 -2.34 -15.49 14.02
C ARG A 84 -3.19 -14.33 14.56
N PRO A 85 -4.01 -14.56 15.60
CA PRO A 85 -4.72 -13.48 16.27
C PRO A 85 -3.74 -12.59 17.06
N GLY A 86 -4.17 -11.35 17.36
CA GLY A 86 -3.40 -10.37 18.16
C GLY A 86 -3.07 -9.08 17.44
N LEU A 87 -3.33 -9.00 16.14
CA LEU A 87 -3.28 -7.77 15.36
C LEU A 87 -4.70 -7.18 15.20
N PRO A 88 -4.83 -5.87 14.87
CA PRO A 88 -6.14 -5.26 14.58
C PRO A 88 -6.70 -5.68 13.20
N LEU A 89 -6.36 -6.89 12.77
CA LEU A 89 -6.70 -7.49 11.48
C LEU A 89 -7.10 -8.94 11.71
N ALA A 90 -8.08 -9.43 10.97
CA ALA A 90 -8.51 -10.82 11.08
C ALA A 90 -7.48 -11.78 10.46
N VAL A 91 -7.47 -13.01 10.96
CA VAL A 91 -6.66 -14.08 10.37
C VAL A 91 -7.15 -14.34 8.94
N GLY A 92 -6.21 -14.44 8.00
CA GLY A 92 -6.47 -14.58 6.57
C GLY A 92 -6.51 -13.27 5.79
N GLU A 93 -6.55 -12.13 6.49
CA GLU A 93 -6.53 -10.83 5.81
C GLU A 93 -5.11 -10.40 5.41
N PRO A 94 -4.99 -9.56 4.34
CA PRO A 94 -3.73 -8.92 4.03
C PRO A 94 -3.28 -8.04 5.20
N ALA A 95 -1.99 -8.08 5.50
CA ALA A 95 -1.38 -7.34 6.61
C ALA A 95 -1.28 -5.83 6.27
N ILE A 96 -2.42 -5.21 6.04
CA ILE A 96 -2.58 -3.79 5.75
C ILE A 96 -3.38 -3.17 6.88
N ASN A 97 -2.78 -2.28 7.65
CA ASN A 97 -3.43 -1.63 8.78
C ASN A 97 -4.67 -0.81 8.37
N PRO A 98 -5.60 -0.55 9.28
CA PRO A 98 -6.84 0.21 9.00
C PRO A 98 -6.59 1.60 8.42
N VAL A 99 -5.54 2.31 8.86
CA VAL A 99 -5.24 3.66 8.37
C VAL A 99 -4.84 3.67 6.89
N PRO A 100 -3.85 2.88 6.44
CA PRO A 100 -3.56 2.73 5.01
C PRO A 100 -4.79 2.31 4.19
N ARG A 101 -5.63 1.41 4.69
CA ARG A 101 -6.89 1.03 4.00
C ARG A 101 -7.79 2.25 3.78
N LYS A 102 -8.07 3.02 4.81
CA LYS A 102 -8.88 4.25 4.72
C LYS A 102 -8.29 5.28 3.76
N MET A 103 -6.96 5.43 3.73
CA MET A 103 -6.30 6.32 2.77
C MET A 103 -6.54 5.87 1.32
N ILE A 104 -6.43 4.57 1.06
CA ILE A 104 -6.68 3.99 -0.27
C ILE A 104 -8.15 4.13 -0.64
N GLU A 105 -9.07 3.82 0.27
CA GLU A 105 -10.51 3.98 0.08
C GLU A 105 -10.87 5.42 -0.26
N LYS A 106 -10.38 6.39 0.54
CA LYS A 106 -10.59 7.81 0.28
C LYS A 106 -10.10 8.21 -1.11
N ALA A 107 -8.88 7.82 -1.49
CA ALA A 107 -8.32 8.12 -2.79
C ALA A 107 -9.11 7.48 -3.95
N ILE A 108 -9.72 6.33 -3.74
CA ILE A 108 -10.60 5.69 -4.73
C ILE A 108 -11.92 6.43 -4.81
N HIS A 109 -12.53 6.78 -3.68
CA HIS A 109 -13.80 7.50 -3.64
C HIS A 109 -13.70 8.89 -4.28
N GLU A 110 -12.58 9.59 -4.13
CA GLU A 110 -12.33 10.87 -4.82
C GLU A 110 -12.41 10.75 -6.36
N VAL A 111 -12.09 9.60 -6.92
CA VAL A 111 -12.06 9.37 -8.37
C VAL A 111 -13.32 8.68 -8.89
N ALA A 112 -13.83 7.70 -8.13
CA ALA A 112 -14.88 6.78 -8.58
C ALA A 112 -16.24 7.00 -7.89
N GLY A 113 -16.29 7.87 -6.86
CA GLY A 113 -17.49 8.11 -6.06
C GLY A 113 -17.64 7.12 -4.89
N GLU A 114 -18.55 7.46 -3.98
CA GLU A 114 -18.74 6.74 -2.70
C GLU A 114 -19.28 5.31 -2.84
N ASN A 115 -19.96 5.01 -3.95
CA ASN A 115 -20.57 3.70 -4.21
C ASN A 115 -19.68 2.82 -5.11
N ALA A 116 -18.38 3.06 -5.12
CA ALA A 116 -17.44 2.34 -5.96
C ALA A 116 -17.16 0.94 -5.43
N ASP A 117 -17.24 -0.05 -6.31
CA ASP A 117 -16.92 -1.44 -6.03
C ASP A 117 -15.60 -1.81 -6.71
N PHE A 118 -14.51 -1.95 -5.92
CA PHE A 118 -13.20 -2.31 -6.43
C PHE A 118 -12.51 -3.36 -5.55
N GLU A 119 -11.73 -4.21 -6.21
CA GLU A 119 -10.76 -5.08 -5.58
C GLU A 119 -9.38 -4.46 -5.72
N VAL A 120 -8.69 -4.25 -4.60
CA VAL A 120 -7.34 -3.69 -4.52
C VAL A 120 -6.38 -4.76 -4.05
N GLU A 121 -5.45 -5.13 -4.90
CA GLU A 121 -4.35 -6.04 -4.58
C GLU A 121 -3.06 -5.24 -4.41
N ILE A 122 -2.34 -5.47 -3.31
CA ILE A 122 -1.06 -4.81 -3.05
C ILE A 122 0.05 -5.83 -3.14
N SER A 123 1.05 -5.53 -3.94
CA SER A 123 2.26 -6.34 -4.13
C SER A 123 3.50 -5.55 -3.77
N VAL A 124 4.53 -6.22 -3.28
CA VAL A 124 5.82 -5.62 -2.96
C VAL A 124 6.92 -6.45 -3.58
N GLU A 125 7.72 -5.83 -4.43
CA GLU A 125 8.82 -6.52 -5.07
C GLU A 125 9.83 -7.01 -4.02
N ASN A 126 10.22 -8.30 -4.10
CA ASN A 126 11.07 -8.96 -3.11
C ASN A 126 10.57 -8.88 -1.66
N GLY A 127 9.28 -8.61 -1.43
CA GLY A 127 8.72 -8.40 -0.10
C GLY A 127 8.89 -9.60 0.84
N GLU A 128 8.90 -10.83 0.32
CA GLU A 128 9.19 -12.04 1.12
C GLU A 128 10.61 -11.99 1.72
N LYS A 129 11.61 -11.66 0.91
CA LYS A 129 13.01 -11.53 1.36
C LYS A 129 13.21 -10.34 2.31
N ILE A 130 12.49 -9.23 2.06
CA ILE A 130 12.51 -8.07 2.95
C ILE A 130 11.92 -8.46 4.31
N ALA A 131 10.82 -9.22 4.32
CA ALA A 131 10.15 -9.66 5.53
C ALA A 131 11.03 -10.51 6.45
N GLU A 132 11.98 -11.29 5.91
CA GLU A 132 12.97 -12.05 6.69
C GLU A 132 13.81 -11.16 7.63
N LYS A 133 14.00 -9.90 7.27
CA LYS A 133 14.76 -8.90 8.04
C LYS A 133 13.88 -8.11 9.02
N THR A 134 12.60 -8.44 9.11
CA THR A 134 11.61 -7.76 9.96
C THR A 134 11.10 -8.68 11.08
N LEU A 135 10.25 -8.12 11.94
CA LEU A 135 9.58 -8.90 12.99
C LEU A 135 8.29 -9.58 12.50
N ASN A 136 7.95 -9.49 11.21
CA ASN A 136 6.68 -9.97 10.68
C ASN A 136 6.40 -11.44 10.99
N GLY A 137 7.38 -12.32 10.83
CA GLY A 137 7.22 -13.74 11.16
C GLY A 137 6.89 -13.98 12.64
N ARG A 138 7.44 -13.20 13.57
CA ARG A 138 7.13 -13.27 15.01
C ARG A 138 5.71 -12.78 15.31
N LEU A 139 5.22 -11.80 14.55
CA LEU A 139 3.87 -11.27 14.66
C LEU A 139 2.81 -12.15 13.97
N GLY A 140 3.22 -13.23 13.32
CA GLY A 140 2.33 -14.11 12.59
C GLY A 140 1.90 -13.53 11.23
N ILE A 141 2.74 -12.71 10.63
CA ILE A 141 2.56 -12.22 9.26
C ILE A 141 3.49 -13.01 8.35
N LEU A 142 2.94 -13.75 7.40
CA LEU A 142 3.67 -14.62 6.49
C LEU A 142 3.46 -14.22 5.03
N GLY A 143 4.41 -14.59 4.18
CA GLY A 143 4.33 -14.39 2.72
C GLY A 143 4.80 -13.01 2.24
N GLY A 144 5.24 -12.14 3.15
CA GLY A 144 5.75 -10.83 2.77
C GLY A 144 5.75 -9.81 3.89
N ILE A 145 5.92 -8.55 3.52
CA ILE A 145 5.91 -7.43 4.48
C ILE A 145 4.49 -6.98 4.80
N SER A 146 4.35 -6.38 5.97
CA SER A 146 3.12 -5.69 6.39
C SER A 146 3.17 -4.22 6.00
N ILE A 147 2.01 -3.65 5.74
CA ILE A 147 1.83 -2.21 5.50
C ILE A 147 1.23 -1.62 6.77
N LEU A 148 2.11 -1.21 7.66
CA LEU A 148 1.76 -0.81 9.03
C LEU A 148 1.68 0.69 9.21
N ASP A 149 2.16 1.48 8.26
CA ASP A 149 2.23 2.93 8.39
C ASP A 149 0.85 3.52 8.75
N THR A 150 0.86 4.32 9.79
CA THR A 150 -0.33 4.96 10.34
C THR A 150 -0.43 6.45 9.99
N THR A 151 0.65 7.05 9.49
CA THR A 151 0.72 8.49 9.25
C THR A 151 0.91 8.85 7.77
N GLY A 152 1.37 7.91 6.95
CA GLY A 152 1.81 8.14 5.58
C GLY A 152 3.10 8.96 5.49
N ILE A 153 3.67 9.34 6.63
CA ILE A 153 4.94 10.05 6.77
C ILE A 153 5.74 9.30 7.81
N VAL A 154 6.90 8.79 7.43
CA VAL A 154 7.84 8.17 8.35
C VAL A 154 8.54 9.28 9.15
N ILE A 155 8.40 9.24 10.46
CA ILE A 155 9.23 10.02 11.37
C ILE A 155 10.35 9.08 11.81
N PRO A 156 11.60 9.31 11.38
CA PRO A 156 12.68 8.41 11.72
C PRO A 156 12.98 8.47 13.22
N PHE A 157 12.92 7.33 13.89
CA PHE A 157 13.29 7.17 15.32
C PHE A 157 14.66 6.51 15.49
N SER A 158 15.47 6.46 14.43
CA SER A 158 16.82 5.91 14.54
C SER A 158 17.76 6.89 15.25
N CYS A 159 18.70 6.37 16.05
CA CYS A 159 19.72 7.19 16.70
C CYS A 159 20.57 7.98 15.69
N SER A 160 20.72 7.49 14.47
CA SER A 160 21.45 8.16 13.39
C SER A 160 20.72 9.41 12.89
N SER A 161 19.40 9.45 12.85
CA SER A 161 18.63 10.64 12.46
C SER A 161 18.70 11.76 13.51
N TRP A 162 18.99 11.43 14.78
CA TRP A 162 19.18 12.41 15.86
C TRP A 162 20.57 13.06 15.85
N ILE A 163 21.54 12.43 15.20
CA ILE A 163 22.93 12.92 15.13
C ILE A 163 23.11 13.96 14.02
N HIS A 164 22.20 14.00 13.03
CA HIS A 164 22.30 14.82 11.82
C HIS A 164 21.25 15.94 11.72
N SER A 165 20.45 16.14 12.76
CA SER A 165 19.46 17.23 12.85
C SER A 165 19.94 18.43 13.70
#